data_0897e68fd0f90e5063d228a08c11bd1c
#
_entry.id   0897e68fd0f90e5063d228a08c11bd1c
#
_cell.length_a   1.000
_cell.length_b   1.000
_cell.length_c   1.000
_cell.angle_alpha   90.00
_cell.angle_beta   90.00
_cell.angle_gamma   90.00
#
_symmetry.space_group_name_H-M   'P 1'
#
loop_
_entity.id
_entity.type
_entity.pdbx_description
1 polymer ?
#
loop_
_entity_poly.entity_id
_entity_poly.type
_entity_poly.pdbx_seq_one_letter_code
_entity_poly.pdbx_strand_id
1 'polypeptide(L)'
;MRNSSEVIAGISTKANGVVGGALAPVAIILSSTLMMVFILVALITIDPTIAITSFVGFGVIYVVVILVTKKALARDSKRINIESNQVFKALQEGLGGIRDVLIDGTQATYCDIYRNADLPLRRASANIAIISGCPRYGIEALGMVLIAALAYTLAGSSSDFSNAIPVLGALALGAQRLLPVLQQAYASWTSMRGAHASLGEVVSLLDQPLPTYADEKFPSTVSFDHSITLNNLAFKYTDNAPWVLQPNLNLSIQKGSRIGFIGATGSGKSTLLDII
;
A
#
# COMPACT_ATOMS: atom_id res chain seq x y z
N MET A 1 14.75 15.18 -7.83
CA MET A 1 14.40 15.17 -6.38
C MET A 1 12.95 14.79 -6.24
N ARG A 2 12.61 13.86 -5.34
CA ARG A 2 11.21 13.53 -5.01
C ARG A 2 10.61 14.58 -4.08
N ASN A 3 9.28 14.73 -4.14
CA ASN A 3 8.58 15.68 -3.27
C ASN A 3 8.58 15.15 -1.82
N SER A 4 8.78 16.02 -0.83
CA SER A 4 8.78 15.66 0.60
C SER A 4 7.48 14.96 1.02
N SER A 5 6.33 15.35 0.45
CA SER A 5 5.04 14.68 0.68
C SER A 5 5.02 13.21 0.25
N GLU A 6 5.72 12.88 -0.84
CA GLU A 6 5.85 11.52 -1.35
C GLU A 6 6.67 10.63 -0.42
N VAL A 7 7.75 11.18 0.13
CA VAL A 7 8.61 10.50 1.11
C VAL A 7 7.86 10.29 2.43
N ILE A 8 7.18 11.31 2.95
CA ILE A 8 6.38 11.22 4.17
C ILE A 8 5.26 10.19 4.02
N ALA A 9 4.54 10.22 2.89
CA ALA A 9 3.51 9.23 2.59
C ALA A 9 4.09 7.81 2.51
N GLY A 10 5.27 7.66 1.90
CA GLY A 10 5.99 6.39 1.78
C GLY A 10 6.32 5.78 3.12
N ILE A 11 6.93 6.56 4.01
CA ILE A 11 7.39 6.10 5.32
C ILE A 11 6.21 5.83 6.27
N SER A 12 5.19 6.70 6.30
CA SER A 12 4.12 6.61 7.29
C SER A 12 2.99 5.69 6.86
N THR A 13 2.33 5.99 5.75
CA THR A 13 1.08 5.31 5.35
C THR A 13 1.34 4.10 4.47
N LYS A 14 2.25 4.23 3.48
CA LYS A 14 2.51 3.15 2.52
C LYS A 14 3.28 1.99 3.14
N ALA A 15 4.25 2.26 4.03
CA ALA A 15 4.96 1.21 4.75
C ALA A 15 4.01 0.38 5.62
N ASN A 16 3.12 1.04 6.39
CA ASN A 16 2.08 0.35 7.16
C ASN A 16 1.09 -0.39 6.25
N GLY A 17 0.74 0.20 5.11
CA GLY A 17 -0.09 -0.43 4.08
C GLY A 17 0.54 -1.70 3.50
N VAL A 18 1.86 -1.75 3.35
CA VAL A 18 2.60 -2.93 2.90
C VAL A 18 2.58 -4.02 3.96
N VAL A 19 2.81 -3.69 5.22
CA VAL A 19 2.77 -4.69 6.32
C VAL A 19 1.38 -5.30 6.44
N GLY A 20 0.34 -4.47 6.55
CA GLY A 20 -1.05 -4.94 6.72
C GLY A 20 -1.68 -5.46 5.44
N GLY A 21 -1.33 -4.92 4.28
CA GLY A 21 -1.94 -5.24 2.99
C GLY A 21 -1.18 -6.26 2.15
N ALA A 22 0.10 -6.52 2.42
CA ALA A 22 0.90 -7.49 1.68
C ALA A 22 1.49 -8.59 2.58
N LEU A 23 2.26 -8.24 3.62
CA LEU A 23 2.96 -9.23 4.43
C LEU A 23 2.00 -10.08 5.29
N ALA A 24 1.09 -9.45 6.04
CA ALA A 24 0.12 -10.17 6.85
C ALA A 24 -0.80 -11.09 6.00
N PRO A 25 -1.35 -10.63 4.86
CA PRO A 25 -2.12 -11.50 3.97
C PRO A 25 -1.36 -12.71 3.42
N VAL A 26 -0.05 -12.62 3.17
CA VAL A 26 0.76 -13.78 2.76
C VAL A 26 0.74 -14.87 3.83
N ALA A 27 0.97 -14.51 5.09
CA ALA A 27 0.92 -15.46 6.20
C ALA A 27 -0.47 -16.10 6.35
N ILE A 28 -1.53 -15.30 6.16
CA ILE A 28 -2.91 -15.78 6.19
C ILE A 28 -3.19 -16.74 5.02
N ILE A 29 -2.75 -16.44 3.81
CA ILE A 29 -2.91 -17.34 2.66
C ILE A 29 -2.19 -18.67 2.92
N LEU A 30 -0.97 -18.62 3.45
CA LEU A 30 -0.20 -19.82 3.76
C LEU A 30 -0.93 -20.70 4.80
N SER A 31 -1.39 -20.10 5.90
CA SER A 31 -2.15 -20.81 6.92
C SER A 31 -3.49 -21.34 6.43
N SER A 32 -4.20 -20.57 5.62
CA SER A 32 -5.46 -20.98 4.99
C SER A 32 -5.26 -22.14 4.01
N THR A 33 -4.19 -22.11 3.23
CA THR A 33 -3.84 -23.20 2.30
C THR A 33 -3.52 -24.48 3.07
N LEU A 34 -2.74 -24.40 4.14
CA LEU A 34 -2.42 -25.52 4.98
C LEU A 34 -3.70 -26.12 5.62
N MET A 35 -4.56 -25.28 6.18
CA MET A 35 -5.84 -25.70 6.78
C MET A 35 -6.77 -26.31 5.75
N MET A 36 -6.83 -25.76 4.53
CA MET A 36 -7.62 -26.31 3.43
C MET A 36 -7.14 -27.71 3.04
N VAL A 37 -5.82 -27.94 2.98
CA VAL A 37 -5.25 -29.26 2.69
C VAL A 37 -5.65 -30.27 3.78
N PHE A 38 -5.55 -29.92 5.06
CA PHE A 38 -5.96 -30.81 6.15
C PHE A 38 -7.45 -31.16 6.13
N ILE A 39 -8.31 -30.17 5.86
CA ILE A 39 -9.75 -30.40 5.73
C ILE A 39 -10.05 -31.31 4.54
N LEU A 40 -9.37 -31.09 3.40
CA LEU A 40 -9.54 -31.90 2.21
C LEU A 40 -9.13 -33.36 2.47
N VAL A 41 -7.95 -33.57 3.08
CA VAL A 41 -7.48 -34.91 3.45
C VAL A 41 -8.49 -35.59 4.37
N ALA A 42 -9.00 -34.91 5.39
CA ALA A 42 -10.00 -35.46 6.29
C ALA A 42 -11.30 -35.83 5.56
N LEU A 43 -11.78 -35.01 4.62
CA LEU A 43 -12.97 -35.29 3.84
C LEU A 43 -12.78 -36.47 2.87
N ILE A 44 -11.61 -36.58 2.24
CA ILE A 44 -11.25 -37.68 1.32
C ILE A 44 -11.28 -39.04 2.07
N THR A 45 -10.89 -39.08 3.35
CA THR A 45 -10.93 -40.31 4.13
C THR A 45 -12.36 -40.78 4.43
N ILE A 46 -13.36 -39.88 4.35
CA ILE A 46 -14.77 -40.20 4.60
C ILE A 46 -15.45 -40.63 3.28
N ASP A 47 -15.42 -39.75 2.29
CA ASP A 47 -15.96 -40.01 0.95
C ASP A 47 -15.19 -39.18 -0.10
N PRO A 48 -14.33 -39.81 -0.93
CA PRO A 48 -13.53 -39.13 -1.94
C PRO A 48 -14.35 -38.39 -2.98
N THR A 49 -15.49 -38.97 -3.39
CA THR A 49 -16.34 -38.42 -4.46
C THR A 49 -16.95 -37.08 -4.02
N ILE A 50 -17.51 -37.06 -2.80
CA ILE A 50 -18.14 -35.88 -2.23
C ILE A 50 -17.09 -34.80 -1.92
N ALA A 51 -15.90 -35.19 -1.39
CA ALA A 51 -14.80 -34.28 -1.11
C ALA A 51 -14.36 -33.55 -2.38
N ILE A 52 -14.11 -34.28 -3.46
CA ILE A 52 -13.64 -33.71 -4.75
C ILE A 52 -14.71 -32.82 -5.36
N THR A 53 -16.00 -33.30 -5.41
CA THR A 53 -17.10 -32.53 -5.99
C THR A 53 -17.32 -31.20 -5.25
N SER A 54 -17.31 -31.22 -3.93
CA SER A 54 -17.43 -30.00 -3.11
C SER A 54 -16.26 -29.05 -3.32
N PHE A 55 -15.03 -29.55 -3.33
CA PHE A 55 -13.82 -28.74 -3.54
C PHE A 55 -13.80 -28.11 -4.93
N VAL A 56 -14.13 -28.85 -5.96
CA VAL A 56 -14.22 -28.33 -7.34
C VAL A 56 -15.34 -27.31 -7.45
N GLY A 57 -16.52 -27.58 -6.88
CA GLY A 57 -17.65 -26.66 -6.89
C GLY A 57 -17.33 -25.31 -6.25
N PHE A 58 -16.79 -25.31 -5.04
CA PHE A 58 -16.36 -24.08 -4.39
C PHE A 58 -15.20 -23.41 -5.11
N GLY A 59 -14.23 -24.19 -5.60
CA GLY A 59 -13.09 -23.69 -6.36
C GLY A 59 -13.52 -22.92 -7.62
N VAL A 60 -14.46 -23.46 -8.39
CA VAL A 60 -15.00 -22.80 -9.59
C VAL A 60 -15.66 -21.47 -9.23
N ILE A 61 -16.50 -21.44 -8.17
CA ILE A 61 -17.16 -20.21 -7.72
C ILE A 61 -16.12 -19.13 -7.40
N TYR A 62 -15.07 -19.47 -6.64
CA TYR A 62 -14.02 -18.50 -6.28
C TYR A 62 -13.20 -18.05 -7.50
N VAL A 63 -12.87 -18.94 -8.42
CA VAL A 63 -12.17 -18.57 -9.67
C VAL A 63 -12.99 -17.58 -10.47
N VAL A 64 -14.31 -17.79 -10.62
CA VAL A 64 -15.19 -16.84 -11.31
C VAL A 64 -15.18 -15.48 -10.62
N VAL A 65 -15.34 -15.45 -9.30
CA VAL A 65 -15.29 -14.19 -8.52
C VAL A 65 -13.95 -13.46 -8.73
N ILE A 66 -12.83 -14.18 -8.66
CA ILE A 66 -11.49 -13.62 -8.90
C ILE A 66 -11.37 -13.02 -10.31
N LEU A 67 -11.84 -13.74 -11.33
CA LEU A 67 -11.76 -13.28 -12.72
C LEU A 67 -12.58 -12.01 -12.95
N VAL A 68 -13.76 -11.91 -12.33
CA VAL A 68 -14.62 -10.72 -12.43
C VAL A 68 -14.03 -9.52 -11.70
N THR A 69 -13.46 -9.74 -10.52
CA THR A 69 -13.03 -8.64 -9.63
C THR A 69 -11.61 -8.14 -9.90
N LYS A 70 -10.72 -8.94 -10.50
CA LYS A 70 -9.30 -8.62 -10.69
C LYS A 70 -9.02 -7.27 -11.38
N LYS A 71 -9.85 -6.89 -12.39
CA LYS A 71 -9.66 -5.62 -13.13
C LYS A 71 -10.04 -4.42 -12.27
N ALA A 72 -11.14 -4.53 -11.50
CA ALA A 72 -11.57 -3.47 -10.59
C ALA A 72 -10.54 -3.26 -9.47
N LEU A 73 -10.03 -4.35 -8.86
CA LEU A 73 -8.98 -4.27 -7.86
C LEU A 73 -7.72 -3.57 -8.37
N ALA A 74 -7.25 -3.93 -9.55
CA ALA A 74 -6.03 -3.33 -10.12
C ALA A 74 -6.21 -1.83 -10.39
N ARG A 75 -7.38 -1.42 -10.90
CA ARG A 75 -7.73 -0.02 -11.13
C ARG A 75 -7.77 0.77 -9.81
N ASP A 76 -8.49 0.25 -8.82
CA ASP A 76 -8.71 0.95 -7.57
C ASP A 76 -7.43 0.98 -6.71
N SER A 77 -6.58 -0.05 -6.76
CA SER A 77 -5.23 -0.06 -6.17
C SER A 77 -4.35 1.05 -6.74
N LYS A 78 -4.31 1.19 -8.07
CA LYS A 78 -3.56 2.27 -8.73
C LYS A 78 -4.09 3.64 -8.34
N ARG A 79 -5.42 3.78 -8.26
CA ARG A 79 -6.08 5.03 -7.86
C ARG A 79 -5.75 5.41 -6.42
N ILE A 80 -5.80 4.47 -5.48
CA ILE A 80 -5.40 4.71 -4.08
C ILE A 80 -3.99 5.29 -4.01
N ASN A 81 -3.05 4.74 -4.78
CA ASN A 81 -1.67 5.21 -4.76
C ASN A 81 -1.54 6.66 -5.26
N ILE A 82 -2.20 7.00 -6.38
CA ILE A 82 -2.15 8.37 -6.94
C ILE A 82 -2.83 9.36 -5.98
N GLU A 83 -4.05 9.07 -5.54
CA GLU A 83 -4.85 9.99 -4.72
C GLU A 83 -4.27 10.15 -3.31
N SER A 84 -3.64 9.12 -2.75
CA SER A 84 -2.93 9.22 -1.47
C SER A 84 -1.83 10.28 -1.52
N ASN A 85 -1.06 10.34 -2.61
CA ASN A 85 -0.03 11.37 -2.78
C ASN A 85 -0.65 12.78 -2.87
N GLN A 86 -1.80 12.93 -3.55
CA GLN A 86 -2.50 14.21 -3.65
C GLN A 86 -3.04 14.67 -2.29
N VAL A 87 -3.57 13.75 -1.49
CA VAL A 87 -4.03 14.04 -0.12
C VAL A 87 -2.87 14.54 0.75
N PHE A 88 -1.72 13.85 0.72
CA PHE A 88 -0.54 14.28 1.47
C PHE A 88 -0.03 15.64 1.01
N LYS A 89 -0.03 15.90 -0.30
CA LYS A 89 0.35 17.19 -0.87
C LYS A 89 -0.60 18.30 -0.38
N ALA A 90 -1.90 18.09 -0.45
CA ALA A 90 -2.90 19.06 0.00
C ALA A 90 -2.76 19.38 1.50
N LEU A 91 -2.49 18.36 2.34
CA LEU A 91 -2.23 18.54 3.76
C LEU A 91 -0.94 19.32 4.01
N GLN A 92 0.13 19.00 3.30
CA GLN A 92 1.42 19.69 3.47
C GLN A 92 1.34 21.15 3.05
N GLU A 93 0.64 21.45 1.95
CA GLU A 93 0.44 22.82 1.48
C GLU A 93 -0.45 23.63 2.45
N GLY A 94 -1.58 23.06 2.88
CA GLY A 94 -2.50 23.74 3.79
C GLY A 94 -1.97 23.94 5.21
N LEU A 95 -1.36 22.89 5.78
CA LEU A 95 -0.82 22.94 7.15
C LEU A 95 0.56 23.60 7.20
N GLY A 96 1.38 23.47 6.16
CA GLY A 96 2.68 24.13 6.08
C GLY A 96 2.57 25.66 6.00
N GLY A 97 1.51 26.16 5.34
CA GLY A 97 1.19 27.60 5.26
C GLY A 97 0.04 28.01 6.17
N ILE A 98 -0.24 27.28 7.26
CA ILE A 98 -1.45 27.50 8.07
C ILE A 98 -1.61 28.93 8.58
N ARG A 99 -0.50 29.60 8.89
CA ARG A 99 -0.54 30.99 9.34
C ARG A 99 -1.09 31.92 8.25
N ASP A 100 -0.62 31.74 7.03
CA ASP A 100 -1.04 32.56 5.89
C ASP A 100 -2.49 32.24 5.52
N VAL A 101 -2.85 30.94 5.51
CA VAL A 101 -4.24 30.47 5.30
C VAL A 101 -5.22 31.12 6.30
N LEU A 102 -4.81 31.26 7.58
CA LEU A 102 -5.65 31.88 8.61
C LEU A 102 -5.73 33.40 8.46
N ILE A 103 -4.61 34.06 8.09
CA ILE A 103 -4.56 35.53 7.91
C ILE A 103 -5.38 35.93 6.68
N ASP A 104 -5.24 35.21 5.58
CA ASP A 104 -5.91 35.48 4.31
C ASP A 104 -7.38 35.01 4.27
N GLY A 105 -7.85 34.27 5.28
CA GLY A 105 -9.22 33.76 5.35
C GLY A 105 -9.54 32.69 4.30
N THR A 106 -8.52 31.97 3.76
CA THR A 106 -8.63 31.02 2.64
C THR A 106 -8.90 29.57 3.07
N GLN A 107 -9.29 29.33 4.34
CA GLN A 107 -9.53 27.99 4.91
C GLN A 107 -10.50 27.14 4.06
N ALA A 108 -11.60 27.77 3.58
CA ALA A 108 -12.59 27.07 2.77
C ALA A 108 -11.97 26.49 1.47
N THR A 109 -11.10 27.26 0.81
CA THR A 109 -10.41 26.84 -0.40
C THR A 109 -9.51 25.64 -0.15
N TYR A 110 -8.70 25.66 0.91
CA TYR A 110 -7.83 24.52 1.26
C TYR A 110 -8.63 23.30 1.71
N CYS A 111 -9.74 23.47 2.41
CA CYS A 111 -10.66 22.38 2.72
C CYS A 111 -11.26 21.75 1.47
N ASP A 112 -11.60 22.53 0.46
CA ASP A 112 -12.12 22.01 -0.81
C ASP A 112 -11.03 21.30 -1.63
N ILE A 113 -9.81 21.81 -1.65
CA ILE A 113 -8.65 21.13 -2.26
C ILE A 113 -8.45 19.77 -1.61
N TYR A 114 -8.43 19.71 -0.28
CA TYR A 114 -8.31 18.45 0.45
C TYR A 114 -9.48 17.50 0.17
N ARG A 115 -10.71 17.98 0.20
CA ARG A 115 -11.92 17.17 -0.04
C ARG A 115 -11.91 16.57 -1.45
N ASN A 116 -11.47 17.33 -2.45
CA ASN A 116 -11.39 16.88 -3.83
C ASN A 116 -10.32 15.79 -4.02
N ALA A 117 -9.26 15.79 -3.23
CA ALA A 117 -8.24 14.75 -3.23
C ALA A 117 -8.67 13.52 -2.39
N ASP A 118 -9.28 13.72 -1.20
CA ASP A 118 -9.64 12.64 -0.28
C ASP A 118 -10.84 11.82 -0.77
N LEU A 119 -11.84 12.43 -1.38
CA LEU A 119 -13.06 11.74 -1.82
C LEU A 119 -12.78 10.59 -2.82
N PRO A 120 -11.96 10.76 -3.87
CA PRO A 120 -11.59 9.67 -4.76
C PRO A 120 -10.80 8.55 -4.05
N LEU A 121 -9.91 8.92 -3.11
CA LEU A 121 -9.16 7.97 -2.28
C LEU A 121 -10.11 7.10 -1.46
N ARG A 122 -11.06 7.72 -0.73
CA ARG A 122 -12.04 7.01 0.09
C ARG A 122 -12.94 6.10 -0.74
N ARG A 123 -13.38 6.56 -1.91
CA ARG A 123 -14.19 5.75 -2.83
C ARG A 123 -13.43 4.51 -3.31
N ALA A 124 -12.18 4.68 -3.73
CA ALA A 124 -11.36 3.55 -4.17
C ALA A 124 -11.10 2.55 -3.03
N SER A 125 -10.82 3.04 -1.82
CA SER A 125 -10.65 2.20 -0.63
C SER A 125 -11.93 1.46 -0.24
N ALA A 126 -13.08 2.13 -0.29
CA ALA A 126 -14.38 1.52 -0.04
C ALA A 126 -14.71 0.43 -1.06
N ASN A 127 -14.44 0.66 -2.35
CA ASN A 127 -14.63 -0.33 -3.40
C ASN A 127 -13.80 -1.60 -3.14
N ILE A 128 -12.55 -1.47 -2.76
CA ILE A 128 -11.69 -2.62 -2.41
C ILE A 128 -12.29 -3.37 -1.20
N ALA A 129 -12.75 -2.66 -0.18
CA ALA A 129 -13.37 -3.26 0.99
C ALA A 129 -14.66 -4.02 0.64
N ILE A 130 -15.50 -3.45 -0.23
CA ILE A 130 -16.72 -4.09 -0.74
C ILE A 130 -16.37 -5.34 -1.55
N ILE A 131 -15.42 -5.25 -2.49
CA ILE A 131 -14.99 -6.38 -3.31
C ILE A 131 -14.41 -7.51 -2.43
N SER A 132 -13.73 -7.16 -1.34
CA SER A 132 -13.19 -8.14 -0.39
C SER A 132 -14.27 -8.82 0.45
N GLY A 133 -15.29 -8.10 0.88
CA GLY A 133 -16.29 -8.57 1.85
C GLY A 133 -17.59 -9.09 1.24
N CYS A 134 -18.13 -8.44 0.20
CA CYS A 134 -19.43 -8.78 -0.37
C CYS A 134 -19.56 -10.20 -0.95
N PRO A 135 -18.54 -10.76 -1.62
CA PRO A 135 -18.67 -12.09 -2.20
C PRO A 135 -18.97 -13.17 -1.16
N ARG A 136 -18.59 -12.95 0.10
CA ARG A 136 -18.82 -13.86 1.21
C ARG A 136 -20.29 -14.30 1.28
N TYR A 137 -21.23 -13.38 1.28
CA TYR A 137 -22.66 -13.66 1.44
C TYR A 137 -23.24 -14.43 0.25
N GLY A 138 -22.81 -14.07 -0.97
CA GLY A 138 -23.22 -14.79 -2.18
C GLY A 138 -22.67 -16.22 -2.23
N ILE A 139 -21.41 -16.41 -1.85
CA ILE A 139 -20.76 -17.72 -1.83
C ILE A 139 -21.35 -18.61 -0.74
N GLU A 140 -21.69 -18.04 0.43
CA GLU A 140 -22.36 -18.75 1.51
C GLU A 140 -23.75 -19.25 1.09
N ALA A 141 -24.54 -18.40 0.43
CA ALA A 141 -25.84 -18.79 -0.12
C ALA A 141 -25.70 -19.88 -1.20
N LEU A 142 -24.78 -19.74 -2.14
CA LEU A 142 -24.52 -20.76 -3.17
C LEU A 142 -23.98 -22.06 -2.56
N GLY A 143 -23.18 -21.98 -1.51
CA GLY A 143 -22.69 -23.13 -0.76
C GLY A 143 -23.83 -23.92 -0.10
N MET A 144 -24.79 -23.23 0.52
CA MET A 144 -25.98 -23.88 1.09
C MET A 144 -26.82 -24.56 0.02
N VAL A 145 -27.01 -23.93 -1.14
CA VAL A 145 -27.73 -24.54 -2.29
C VAL A 145 -26.99 -25.78 -2.79
N LEU A 146 -25.63 -25.71 -2.90
CA LEU A 146 -24.81 -26.85 -3.32
C LEU A 146 -24.94 -28.02 -2.35
N ILE A 147 -24.89 -27.78 -1.03
CA ILE A 147 -25.06 -28.81 0.01
C ILE A 147 -26.44 -29.41 -0.05
N ALA A 148 -27.49 -28.60 -0.21
CA ALA A 148 -28.85 -29.06 -0.34
C ALA A 148 -29.06 -29.94 -1.60
N ALA A 149 -28.45 -29.55 -2.72
CA ALA A 149 -28.48 -30.32 -3.97
C ALA A 149 -27.76 -31.67 -3.81
N LEU A 150 -26.59 -31.68 -3.17
CA LEU A 150 -25.86 -32.92 -2.89
C LEU A 150 -26.65 -33.84 -1.92
N ALA A 151 -27.24 -33.26 -0.88
CA ALA A 151 -28.08 -34.00 0.03
C ALA A 151 -29.30 -34.65 -0.69
N TYR A 152 -29.94 -33.91 -1.60
CA TYR A 152 -31.05 -34.40 -2.40
C TYR A 152 -30.64 -35.57 -3.32
N THR A 153 -29.51 -35.46 -4.01
CA THR A 153 -28.99 -36.52 -4.89
C THR A 153 -28.62 -37.79 -4.11
N LEU A 154 -28.02 -37.64 -2.93
CA LEU A 154 -27.65 -38.74 -2.04
C LEU A 154 -28.92 -39.45 -1.48
N ALA A 155 -29.92 -38.69 -1.06
CA ALA A 155 -31.18 -39.25 -0.56
C ALA A 155 -31.94 -40.02 -1.63
N GLY A 156 -31.82 -39.65 -2.91
CA GLY A 156 -32.45 -40.34 -4.04
C GLY A 156 -31.74 -41.60 -4.50
N SER A 157 -30.42 -41.72 -4.20
CA SER A 157 -29.60 -42.85 -4.70
C SER A 157 -29.34 -43.96 -3.69
N SER A 158 -29.59 -43.73 -2.40
CA SER A 158 -29.36 -44.73 -1.34
C SER A 158 -30.66 -45.39 -0.87
N SER A 159 -30.72 -46.71 -1.02
CA SER A 159 -31.77 -47.55 -0.44
C SER A 159 -31.68 -47.64 1.11
N ASP A 160 -30.60 -47.15 1.73
CA ASP A 160 -30.34 -47.20 3.16
C ASP A 160 -30.06 -45.78 3.71
N PHE A 161 -31.07 -45.14 4.29
CA PHE A 161 -31.01 -43.85 4.95
C PHE A 161 -29.97 -43.78 6.09
N SER A 162 -29.67 -44.93 6.72
CA SER A 162 -28.72 -45.00 7.85
C SER A 162 -27.31 -44.66 7.46
N ASN A 163 -26.87 -44.89 6.22
CA ASN A 163 -25.54 -44.60 5.73
C ASN A 163 -25.40 -43.15 5.17
N ALA A 164 -26.52 -42.50 4.83
CA ALA A 164 -26.52 -41.14 4.32
C ALA A 164 -26.29 -40.07 5.44
N ILE A 165 -26.80 -40.33 6.64
CA ILE A 165 -26.71 -39.37 7.77
C ILE A 165 -25.27 -39.03 8.18
N PRO A 166 -24.36 -39.99 8.38
CA PRO A 166 -22.95 -39.66 8.72
C PRO A 166 -22.24 -38.88 7.62
N VAL A 167 -22.52 -39.19 6.35
CA VAL A 167 -21.93 -38.53 5.19
C VAL A 167 -22.44 -37.08 5.08
N LEU A 168 -23.74 -36.86 5.24
CA LEU A 168 -24.30 -35.50 5.27
C LEU A 168 -23.81 -34.70 6.45
N GLY A 169 -23.65 -35.28 7.62
CA GLY A 169 -23.06 -34.65 8.80
C GLY A 169 -21.61 -34.22 8.57
N ALA A 170 -20.81 -35.12 8.01
CA ALA A 170 -19.41 -34.82 7.66
C ALA A 170 -19.30 -33.72 6.61
N LEU A 171 -20.19 -33.75 5.60
CA LEU A 171 -20.25 -32.73 4.54
C LEU A 171 -20.63 -31.35 5.10
N ALA A 172 -21.62 -31.29 5.98
CA ALA A 172 -22.05 -30.07 6.65
C ALA A 172 -20.94 -29.49 7.52
N LEU A 173 -20.28 -30.31 8.34
CA LEU A 173 -19.15 -29.90 9.16
C LEU A 173 -17.93 -29.48 8.30
N GLY A 174 -17.63 -30.22 7.24
CA GLY A 174 -16.58 -29.88 6.30
C GLY A 174 -16.82 -28.55 5.60
N ALA A 175 -18.04 -28.32 5.11
CA ALA A 175 -18.42 -27.07 4.47
C ALA A 175 -18.38 -25.89 5.45
N GLN A 176 -18.87 -26.09 6.68
CA GLN A 176 -18.82 -25.08 7.75
C GLN A 176 -17.37 -24.64 8.07
N ARG A 177 -16.40 -25.53 7.91
CA ARG A 177 -14.99 -25.24 8.11
C ARG A 177 -14.29 -24.72 6.86
N LEU A 178 -14.62 -25.25 5.68
CA LEU A 178 -13.99 -24.90 4.41
C LEU A 178 -14.36 -23.49 3.95
N LEU A 179 -15.64 -23.11 4.08
CA LEU A 179 -16.13 -21.80 3.64
C LEU A 179 -15.38 -20.62 4.29
N PRO A 180 -15.21 -20.54 5.62
CA PRO A 180 -14.44 -19.44 6.23
C PRO A 180 -12.99 -19.40 5.78
N VAL A 181 -12.35 -20.57 5.60
CA VAL A 181 -10.94 -20.66 5.16
C VAL A 181 -10.78 -20.12 3.74
N LEU A 182 -11.68 -20.51 2.82
CA LEU A 182 -11.69 -19.98 1.45
C LEU A 182 -11.98 -18.48 1.43
N GLN A 183 -12.93 -18.00 2.24
CA GLN A 183 -13.23 -16.57 2.38
C GLN A 183 -12.01 -15.79 2.87
N GLN A 184 -11.31 -16.30 3.88
CA GLN A 184 -10.11 -15.68 4.43
C GLN A 184 -8.96 -15.63 3.40
N ALA A 185 -8.74 -16.71 2.64
CA ALA A 185 -7.77 -16.76 1.56
C ALA A 185 -8.13 -15.75 0.46
N TYR A 186 -9.40 -15.67 0.05
CA TYR A 186 -9.86 -14.69 -0.94
C TYR A 186 -9.69 -13.24 -0.45
N ALA A 187 -10.11 -12.94 0.78
CA ALA A 187 -9.98 -11.61 1.36
C ALA A 187 -8.50 -11.18 1.43
N SER A 188 -7.62 -12.11 1.83
CA SER A 188 -6.17 -11.88 1.88
C SER A 188 -5.59 -11.66 0.47
N TRP A 189 -6.00 -12.44 -0.51
CA TRP A 189 -5.60 -12.23 -1.91
C TRP A 189 -6.05 -10.86 -2.42
N THR A 190 -7.28 -10.46 -2.11
CA THR A 190 -7.84 -9.15 -2.48
C THR A 190 -7.06 -8.01 -1.86
N SER A 191 -6.72 -8.11 -0.55
CA SER A 191 -5.90 -7.15 0.18
C SER A 191 -4.51 -7.01 -0.44
N MET A 192 -3.85 -8.13 -0.73
CA MET A 192 -2.53 -8.15 -1.36
C MET A 192 -2.55 -7.49 -2.75
N ARG A 193 -3.58 -7.76 -3.54
CA ARG A 193 -3.78 -7.08 -4.85
C ARG A 193 -4.06 -5.59 -4.69
N GLY A 194 -4.81 -5.21 -3.68
CA GLY A 194 -5.08 -3.81 -3.34
C GLY A 194 -3.81 -3.06 -2.92
N ALA A 195 -2.90 -3.69 -2.19
CA ALA A 195 -1.64 -3.11 -1.73
C ALA A 195 -0.50 -3.16 -2.77
N HIS A 196 -0.67 -3.85 -3.89
CA HIS A 196 0.40 -4.11 -4.86
C HIS A 196 1.08 -2.84 -5.39
N ALA A 197 0.31 -1.80 -5.69
CA ALA A 197 0.86 -0.52 -6.17
C ALA A 197 1.70 0.19 -5.09
N SER A 198 1.23 0.18 -3.84
CA SER A 198 1.96 0.74 -2.70
C SER A 198 3.24 -0.03 -2.40
N LEU A 199 3.23 -1.37 -2.54
CA LEU A 199 4.41 -2.20 -2.39
C LEU A 199 5.50 -1.83 -3.41
N GLY A 200 5.13 -1.70 -4.70
CA GLY A 200 6.08 -1.32 -5.74
C GLY A 200 6.73 0.04 -5.48
N GLU A 201 5.98 0.99 -4.93
CA GLU A 201 6.49 2.31 -4.61
C GLU A 201 7.42 2.32 -3.39
N VAL A 202 7.08 1.56 -2.32
CA VAL A 202 7.95 1.38 -1.16
C VAL A 202 9.26 0.69 -1.55
N VAL A 203 9.19 -0.38 -2.36
CA VAL A 203 10.40 -1.03 -2.89
C VAL A 203 11.25 -0.04 -3.68
N SER A 204 10.64 0.77 -4.55
CA SER A 204 11.38 1.78 -5.32
C SER A 204 11.99 2.89 -4.46
N LEU A 205 11.48 3.12 -3.24
CA LEU A 205 12.10 4.02 -2.26
C LEU A 205 13.33 3.38 -1.60
N LEU A 206 13.27 2.08 -1.32
CA LEU A 206 14.37 1.34 -0.72
C LEU A 206 15.53 1.07 -1.70
N ASP A 207 15.21 0.91 -2.99
CA ASP A 207 16.20 0.66 -4.06
C ASP A 207 16.91 1.93 -4.54
N GLN A 208 16.69 3.08 -3.89
CA GLN A 208 17.39 4.29 -4.28
C GLN A 208 18.89 4.17 -4.00
N PRO A 209 19.73 4.51 -4.99
CA PRO A 209 21.16 4.51 -4.77
C PRO A 209 21.48 5.55 -3.67
N LEU A 210 22.10 5.09 -2.61
CA LEU A 210 22.62 5.99 -1.59
C LEU A 210 23.79 6.80 -2.16
N PRO A 211 23.93 8.08 -1.78
CA PRO A 211 25.13 8.85 -2.13
C PRO A 211 26.35 8.13 -1.62
N THR A 212 27.48 8.26 -2.34
CA THR A 212 28.76 7.60 -2.00
C THR A 212 29.27 7.91 -0.59
N TYR A 213 28.83 9.04 -0.04
CA TYR A 213 29.19 9.48 1.33
C TYR A 213 28.23 8.99 2.42
N ALA A 214 27.15 8.28 2.08
CA ALA A 214 26.13 7.89 3.08
C ALA A 214 26.67 6.93 4.16
N ASP A 215 27.66 6.10 3.79
CA ASP A 215 28.31 5.14 4.69
C ASP A 215 29.61 5.70 5.30
N GLU A 216 30.02 6.92 4.93
CA GLU A 216 31.20 7.54 5.51
C GLU A 216 30.88 8.01 6.93
N LYS A 217 31.80 7.68 7.86
CA LYS A 217 31.73 8.26 9.22
C LYS A 217 31.82 9.78 9.09
N PHE A 218 30.89 10.45 9.75
CA PHE A 218 30.97 11.92 9.82
C PHE A 218 32.38 12.33 10.18
N PRO A 219 33.00 13.24 9.40
CA PRO A 219 34.32 13.75 9.73
C PRO A 219 34.29 14.36 11.14
N SER A 220 35.41 14.25 11.84
CA SER A 220 35.55 14.90 13.15
C SER A 220 35.20 16.38 13.02
N THR A 221 34.55 16.94 14.04
CA THR A 221 34.17 18.35 14.07
C THR A 221 35.38 19.22 13.76
N VAL A 222 35.30 19.99 12.69
CA VAL A 222 36.34 20.99 12.36
C VAL A 222 36.14 22.18 13.26
N SER A 223 37.20 22.58 13.98
CA SER A 223 37.16 23.79 14.81
C SER A 223 37.10 25.04 13.93
N PHE A 224 36.16 25.94 14.25
CA PHE A 224 36.12 27.26 13.59
C PHE A 224 37.02 28.25 14.37
N ASP A 225 38.32 28.31 14.01
CA ASP A 225 39.28 29.09 14.78
C ASP A 225 39.50 30.48 14.20
N HIS A 226 39.54 30.65 12.89
CA HIS A 226 39.91 31.93 12.26
C HIS A 226 38.88 32.43 11.24
N SER A 227 38.66 31.70 10.15
CA SER A 227 37.79 32.13 9.04
C SER A 227 37.27 30.97 8.24
N ILE A 228 36.13 31.19 7.57
CA ILE A 228 35.61 30.34 6.49
C ILE A 228 36.04 30.98 5.18
N THR A 229 36.75 30.24 4.33
CA THR A 229 37.25 30.78 3.05
C THR A 229 36.72 29.91 1.92
N LEU A 230 36.01 30.53 0.99
CA LEU A 230 35.57 29.92 -0.26
C LEU A 230 36.53 30.34 -1.36
N ASN A 231 37.15 29.38 -2.03
CA ASN A 231 38.12 29.64 -3.11
C ASN A 231 37.57 29.07 -4.42
N ASN A 232 37.41 29.90 -5.42
CA ASN A 232 36.94 29.53 -6.77
C ASN A 232 35.68 28.72 -6.76
N LEU A 233 34.76 29.00 -5.83
CA LEU A 233 33.48 28.24 -5.72
C LEU A 233 32.66 28.47 -6.96
N ALA A 234 32.14 27.36 -7.49
CA ALA A 234 31.11 27.32 -8.54
C ALA A 234 30.08 26.26 -8.19
N PHE A 235 28.80 26.53 -8.40
CA PHE A 235 27.78 25.58 -8.05
C PHE A 235 26.63 25.54 -9.09
N LYS A 236 26.19 24.32 -9.42
CA LYS A 236 24.99 24.01 -10.19
C LYS A 236 24.32 22.78 -9.61
N TYR A 237 23.00 22.70 -9.64
CA TYR A 237 22.26 21.57 -9.05
C TYR A 237 22.37 20.27 -9.86
N THR A 238 22.55 20.37 -11.18
CA THR A 238 22.77 19.25 -12.10
C THR A 238 23.76 19.64 -13.17
N ASP A 239 24.42 18.65 -13.80
CA ASP A 239 25.44 18.91 -14.82
C ASP A 239 24.94 19.74 -16.01
N ASN A 240 23.66 19.62 -16.35
CA ASN A 240 23.05 20.35 -17.46
C ASN A 240 22.32 21.64 -17.03
N ALA A 241 22.31 21.98 -15.72
CA ALA A 241 21.67 23.19 -15.23
C ALA A 241 22.58 24.43 -15.39
N PRO A 242 21.99 25.63 -15.52
CA PRO A 242 22.75 26.86 -15.47
C PRO A 242 23.44 27.03 -14.10
N TRP A 243 24.55 27.73 -14.09
CA TRP A 243 25.26 28.04 -12.86
C TRP A 243 24.39 28.88 -11.92
N VAL A 244 24.21 28.40 -10.70
CA VAL A 244 23.58 29.17 -9.62
C VAL A 244 24.56 30.09 -8.95
N LEU A 245 25.80 29.60 -8.71
CA LEU A 245 26.94 30.40 -8.32
C LEU A 245 27.95 30.33 -9.47
N GLN A 246 28.23 31.48 -10.04
CA GLN A 246 29.17 31.62 -11.16
C GLN A 246 30.59 31.17 -10.73
N PRO A 247 31.37 30.57 -11.64
CA PRO A 247 32.79 30.25 -11.37
C PRO A 247 33.57 31.47 -10.87
N ASN A 248 34.59 31.18 -10.04
CA ASN A 248 35.49 32.16 -9.44
C ASN A 248 34.87 32.96 -8.27
N LEU A 249 33.83 32.48 -7.60
CA LEU A 249 33.39 33.12 -6.36
C LEU A 249 34.41 32.91 -5.25
N ASN A 250 34.99 34.00 -4.76
CA ASN A 250 35.92 34.01 -3.65
C ASN A 250 35.33 34.82 -2.50
N LEU A 251 35.26 34.24 -1.30
CA LEU A 251 34.71 34.88 -0.12
C LEU A 251 35.47 34.42 1.12
N SER A 252 35.81 35.38 2.00
CA SER A 252 36.41 35.09 3.31
C SER A 252 35.55 35.68 4.41
N ILE A 253 35.15 34.86 5.38
CA ILE A 253 34.32 35.23 6.53
C ILE A 253 35.15 35.04 7.79
N GLN A 254 35.50 36.10 8.46
CA GLN A 254 36.26 36.07 9.71
C GLN A 254 35.37 35.60 10.88
N LYS A 255 35.95 34.89 11.83
CA LYS A 255 35.27 34.48 13.06
C LYS A 255 34.75 35.72 13.80
N GLY A 256 33.48 35.67 14.21
CA GLY A 256 32.80 36.75 14.92
C GLY A 256 32.29 37.89 14.03
N SER A 257 32.55 37.87 12.71
CA SER A 257 31.98 38.87 11.79
C SER A 257 30.47 38.62 11.56
N ARG A 258 29.77 39.72 11.22
CA ARG A 258 28.35 39.68 10.80
C ARG A 258 28.30 40.08 9.33
N ILE A 259 27.82 39.16 8.48
CA ILE A 259 27.76 39.36 7.04
C ILE A 259 26.34 39.28 6.57
N GLY A 260 25.90 40.21 5.72
CA GLY A 260 24.59 40.20 5.04
C GLY A 260 24.76 39.95 3.56
N PHE A 261 24.06 38.99 3.00
CA PHE A 261 23.99 38.72 1.56
C PHE A 261 22.82 39.48 0.94
N ILE A 262 23.11 40.42 0.04
CA ILE A 262 22.14 41.27 -0.64
C ILE A 262 22.16 40.94 -2.13
N GLY A 263 20.98 40.90 -2.77
CA GLY A 263 20.86 40.67 -4.22
C GLY A 263 19.44 40.37 -4.62
N ALA A 264 19.14 40.34 -5.92
CA ALA A 264 17.85 40.05 -6.49
C ALA A 264 17.37 38.61 -6.16
N THR A 265 16.08 38.36 -6.24
CA THR A 265 15.52 37.00 -6.10
C THR A 265 16.12 36.11 -7.19
N GLY A 266 16.56 34.89 -6.81
CA GLY A 266 17.23 33.96 -7.72
C GLY A 266 18.75 34.16 -7.88
N SER A 267 19.37 35.12 -7.21
CA SER A 267 20.83 35.36 -7.31
C SER A 267 21.72 34.34 -6.55
N GLY A 268 21.17 33.25 -6.02
CA GLY A 268 21.91 32.18 -5.37
C GLY A 268 22.24 32.41 -3.89
N LYS A 269 21.65 33.43 -3.21
CA LYS A 269 21.92 33.73 -1.79
C LYS A 269 21.65 32.53 -0.85
N SER A 270 20.49 31.91 -0.98
CA SER A 270 20.13 30.74 -0.16
C SER A 270 21.07 29.58 -0.43
N THR A 271 21.37 29.32 -1.69
CA THR A 271 22.33 28.28 -2.10
C THR A 271 23.74 28.53 -1.52
N LEU A 272 24.21 29.79 -1.49
CA LEU A 272 25.48 30.13 -0.88
C LEU A 272 25.47 29.91 0.63
N LEU A 273 24.34 30.23 1.32
CA LEU A 273 24.17 29.96 2.76
C LEU A 273 24.13 28.46 3.06
N ASP A 274 23.53 27.65 2.19
CA ASP A 274 23.47 26.20 2.35
C ASP A 274 24.83 25.51 2.15
N ILE A 275 25.76 26.16 1.45
CA ILE A 275 27.14 25.67 1.24
C ILE A 275 28.08 26.04 2.41
N ILE A 276 27.84 27.16 3.10
CA ILE A 276 28.60 27.61 4.25
C ILE A 276 28.21 26.86 5.52
#